data_54e77d4e40b8f7d6b53e58134748d202
#
_entry.id   54e77d4e40b8f7d6b53e58134748d202
#
_cell.length_a   1.000
_cell.length_b   1.000
_cell.length_c   1.000
_cell.angle_alpha   90.00
_cell.angle_beta   90.00
_cell.angle_gamma   90.00
#
_symmetry.space_group_name_H-M   'P 1'
#
loop_
_entity.id
_entity.type
_entity.pdbx_description
1 polymer ?
#
loop_
_entity_poly.entity_id
_entity_poly.type
_entity_poly.pdbx_seq_one_letter_code
_entity_poly.pdbx_strand_id
1 'polypeptide(L)'
;HIGENESAKYWLGVLNELKNRGVKDVLVICADGLSGMKEAVNTAFPQTELQRCIVHQVRNTLKYVGAKNKKEFSNDLKTIYHAPSGDAALEQLERVTEKWEKDYPNAMKSWYKNWDVISPIFKFSADVRKVIYTTIAIESLNSGYRRLNKQRSVFPSDTALLKVLYLATHEIAKKWTIPLRNWGIVLGELEIMYLDRLS
;
A
#
# COMPACT_ATOMS: atom_id res chain seq x y z
N HIS A 1 14.44 -5.08 7.83
CA HIS A 1 15.57 -4.17 7.55
C HIS A 1 15.48 -2.93 8.42
N ILE A 2 16.62 -2.51 8.94
CA ILE A 2 16.81 -1.21 9.58
C ILE A 2 17.64 -0.39 8.59
N GLY A 3 17.19 0.80 8.24
CA GLY A 3 17.88 1.68 7.30
C GLY A 3 17.85 3.12 7.80
N GLU A 4 18.92 3.85 7.56
CA GLU A 4 19.03 5.26 7.94
C GLU A 4 18.26 6.17 6.97
N ASN A 5 18.16 5.76 5.69
CA ASN A 5 17.50 6.53 4.62
C ASN A 5 16.73 5.62 3.66
N GLU A 6 15.49 6.01 3.36
CA GLU A 6 14.68 5.40 2.30
C GLU A 6 15.16 5.91 0.93
N SER A 7 15.92 5.11 0.22
CA SER A 7 16.46 5.43 -1.10
C SER A 7 16.22 4.26 -2.07
N ALA A 8 16.36 4.51 -3.39
CA ALA A 8 16.27 3.45 -4.40
C ALA A 8 17.25 2.30 -4.11
N LYS A 9 18.47 2.61 -3.69
CA LYS A 9 19.50 1.61 -3.31
C LYS A 9 19.05 0.77 -2.11
N TYR A 10 18.45 1.40 -1.09
CA TYR A 10 17.93 0.70 0.09
C TYR A 10 16.83 -0.28 -0.31
N TRP A 11 15.83 0.19 -1.05
CA TRP A 11 14.72 -0.65 -1.49
C TRP A 11 15.17 -1.76 -2.44
N LEU A 12 16.11 -1.48 -3.33
CA LEU A 12 16.70 -2.51 -4.17
C LEU A 12 17.40 -3.61 -3.35
N GLY A 13 18.09 -3.25 -2.29
CA GLY A 13 18.67 -4.20 -1.35
C GLY A 13 17.63 -5.11 -0.70
N VAL A 14 16.51 -4.51 -0.23
CA VAL A 14 15.37 -5.26 0.35
C VAL A 14 14.76 -6.24 -0.67
N LEU A 15 14.52 -5.79 -1.90
CA LEU A 15 13.92 -6.61 -2.95
C LEU A 15 14.86 -7.74 -3.41
N ASN A 16 16.17 -7.47 -3.50
CA ASN A 16 17.17 -8.49 -3.83
C ASN A 16 17.27 -9.55 -2.72
N GLU A 17 17.11 -9.17 -1.45
CA GLU A 17 17.06 -10.15 -0.37
C GLU A 17 15.84 -11.07 -0.49
N LEU A 18 14.67 -10.57 -0.91
CA LEU A 18 13.52 -11.43 -1.21
C LEU A 18 13.86 -12.44 -2.32
N LYS A 19 14.54 -12.01 -3.39
CA LYS A 19 15.04 -12.91 -4.45
C LYS A 19 15.99 -13.98 -3.88
N ASN A 20 16.94 -13.57 -3.06
CA ASN A 20 17.92 -14.49 -2.45
C ASN A 20 17.22 -15.52 -1.52
N ARG A 21 16.07 -15.17 -0.98
CA ARG A 21 15.22 -16.07 -0.17
C ARG A 21 14.28 -16.93 -1.01
N GLY A 22 14.39 -16.89 -2.34
CA GLY A 22 13.66 -17.75 -3.27
C GLY A 22 12.40 -17.14 -3.89
N VAL A 23 12.10 -15.85 -3.67
CA VAL A 23 11.00 -15.19 -4.38
C VAL A 23 11.41 -14.96 -5.82
N LYS A 24 10.80 -15.71 -6.74
CA LYS A 24 11.10 -15.67 -8.17
C LYS A 24 10.38 -14.53 -8.87
N ASP A 25 9.14 -14.26 -8.50
CA ASP A 25 8.28 -13.26 -9.12
C ASP A 25 7.35 -12.60 -8.10
N VAL A 26 6.90 -11.37 -8.41
CA VAL A 26 5.93 -10.62 -7.62
C VAL A 26 4.98 -9.94 -8.60
N LEU A 27 3.69 -10.23 -8.54
CA LEU A 27 2.69 -9.67 -9.45
C LEU A 27 2.44 -8.18 -9.18
N VAL A 28 2.19 -7.83 -7.92
CA VAL A 28 1.85 -6.46 -7.49
C VAL A 28 2.61 -6.11 -6.22
N ILE A 29 3.23 -4.95 -6.18
CA ILE A 29 3.77 -4.34 -4.96
C ILE A 29 2.90 -3.13 -4.62
N CYS A 30 2.28 -3.15 -3.44
CA CYS A 30 1.54 -2.00 -2.92
C CYS A 30 2.41 -1.23 -1.92
N ALA A 31 2.72 0.03 -2.23
CA ALA A 31 3.57 0.88 -1.39
C ALA A 31 2.98 2.28 -1.20
N ASP A 32 3.39 2.98 -0.13
CA ASP A 32 2.87 4.31 0.22
C ASP A 32 3.61 5.48 -0.44
N GLY A 33 4.20 5.26 -1.60
CA GLY A 33 4.86 6.29 -2.42
C GLY A 33 6.23 6.69 -1.88
N LEU A 34 6.95 5.70 -1.40
CA LEU A 34 8.32 5.81 -0.92
C LEU A 34 9.26 6.23 -2.04
N SER A 35 10.17 7.16 -1.73
CA SER A 35 11.17 7.63 -2.69
C SER A 35 12.06 6.47 -3.16
N GLY A 36 12.30 6.38 -4.48
CA GLY A 36 13.13 5.34 -5.07
C GLY A 36 12.51 3.94 -5.14
N MET A 37 11.26 3.74 -4.68
CA MET A 37 10.61 2.44 -4.73
C MET A 37 10.32 2.01 -6.17
N LYS A 38 9.87 2.93 -7.03
CA LYS A 38 9.56 2.64 -8.44
C LYS A 38 10.81 2.13 -9.19
N GLU A 39 11.94 2.80 -9.01
CA GLU A 39 13.21 2.44 -9.62
C GLU A 39 13.72 1.09 -9.10
N ALA A 40 13.60 0.86 -7.79
CA ALA A 40 13.99 -0.40 -7.16
C ALA A 40 13.15 -1.58 -7.66
N VAL A 41 11.84 -1.41 -7.76
CA VAL A 41 10.90 -2.44 -8.26
C VAL A 41 11.21 -2.75 -9.72
N ASN A 42 11.34 -1.73 -10.57
CA ASN A 42 11.65 -1.92 -12.00
C ASN A 42 12.98 -2.66 -12.21
N THR A 43 13.95 -2.46 -11.31
CA THR A 43 15.24 -3.14 -11.38
C THR A 43 15.18 -4.57 -10.88
N ALA A 44 14.53 -4.80 -9.73
CA ALA A 44 14.49 -6.12 -9.10
C ALA A 44 13.46 -7.05 -9.76
N PHE A 45 12.27 -6.53 -10.02
CA PHE A 45 11.12 -7.27 -10.56
C PHE A 45 10.45 -6.47 -11.68
N PRO A 46 11.04 -6.44 -12.90
CA PRO A 46 10.61 -5.54 -13.98
C PRO A 46 9.18 -5.77 -14.47
N GLN A 47 8.61 -6.95 -14.23
CA GLN A 47 7.23 -7.28 -14.60
C GLN A 47 6.22 -6.98 -13.48
N THR A 48 6.68 -6.51 -12.32
CA THR A 48 5.83 -6.20 -11.19
C THR A 48 5.10 -4.90 -11.39
N GLU A 49 3.82 -4.90 -11.08
CA GLU A 49 3.04 -3.67 -11.05
C GLU A 49 3.20 -2.96 -9.72
N LEU A 50 3.57 -1.69 -9.81
CA LEU A 50 3.62 -0.84 -8.63
C LEU A 50 2.27 -0.16 -8.43
N GLN A 51 1.61 -0.48 -7.33
CA GLN A 51 0.35 0.12 -6.90
C GLN A 51 0.59 1.06 -5.72
N ARG A 52 0.16 2.29 -5.83
CA ARG A 52 0.16 3.21 -4.69
C ARG A 52 -0.89 2.79 -3.67
N CYS A 53 -0.51 2.76 -2.41
CA CYS A 53 -1.43 2.42 -1.32
C CYS A 53 -2.53 3.48 -1.19
N ILE A 54 -3.77 3.09 -1.50
CA ILE A 54 -4.93 3.99 -1.45
C ILE A 54 -5.21 4.49 -0.03
N VAL A 55 -5.02 3.63 0.97
CA VAL A 55 -5.21 4.02 2.38
C VAL A 55 -4.28 5.17 2.77
N HIS A 56 -3.00 5.10 2.38
CA HIS A 56 -2.05 6.18 2.63
C HIS A 56 -2.34 7.42 1.77
N GLN A 57 -2.77 7.24 0.52
CA GLN A 57 -3.19 8.34 -0.34
C GLN A 57 -4.36 9.12 0.29
N VAL A 58 -5.40 8.42 0.76
CA VAL A 58 -6.54 9.03 1.46
C VAL A 58 -6.10 9.71 2.76
N ARG A 59 -5.30 9.05 3.60
CA ARG A 59 -4.79 9.64 4.85
C ARG A 59 -3.99 10.92 4.60
N ASN A 60 -3.17 10.93 3.57
CA ASN A 60 -2.38 12.12 3.20
C ASN A 60 -3.27 13.25 2.69
N THR A 61 -4.28 12.95 1.88
CA THR A 61 -5.27 13.93 1.41
C THR A 61 -6.01 14.57 2.58
N LEU A 62 -6.47 13.77 3.54
CA LEU A 62 -7.22 14.26 4.71
C LEU A 62 -6.40 15.14 5.67
N LYS A 63 -5.07 15.20 5.52
CA LYS A 63 -4.25 16.18 6.27
C LYS A 63 -4.52 17.63 5.85
N TYR A 64 -4.95 17.84 4.62
CA TYR A 64 -5.30 19.16 4.08
C TYR A 64 -6.74 19.58 4.41
N VAL A 65 -7.54 18.70 5.00
CA VAL A 65 -8.97 18.91 5.23
C VAL A 65 -9.26 19.19 6.70
N GLY A 66 -10.00 20.27 6.97
CA GLY A 66 -10.43 20.65 8.32
C GLY A 66 -11.31 19.57 8.98
N ALA A 67 -11.21 19.46 10.31
CA ALA A 67 -11.88 18.41 11.09
C ALA A 67 -13.38 18.29 10.80
N LYS A 68 -14.07 19.42 10.61
CA LYS A 68 -15.51 19.52 10.31
C LYS A 68 -15.89 18.74 9.05
N ASN A 69 -15.07 18.83 8.00
CA ASN A 69 -15.39 18.29 6.67
C ASN A 69 -14.74 16.92 6.39
N LYS A 70 -13.86 16.42 7.29
CA LYS A 70 -13.13 15.16 7.07
C LYS A 70 -14.02 13.96 6.75
N LYS A 71 -15.16 13.83 7.43
CA LYS A 71 -16.08 12.70 7.24
C LYS A 71 -16.71 12.74 5.85
N GLU A 72 -17.22 13.90 5.46
CA GLU A 72 -17.85 14.11 4.15
C GLU A 72 -16.82 13.94 3.03
N PHE A 73 -15.69 14.64 3.14
CA PHE A 73 -14.59 14.52 2.18
C PHE A 73 -14.10 13.07 2.03
N SER A 74 -13.98 12.33 3.13
CA SER A 74 -13.61 10.90 3.08
C SER A 74 -14.64 10.05 2.35
N ASN A 75 -15.94 10.36 2.46
CA ASN A 75 -16.99 9.65 1.72
C ASN A 75 -16.91 9.99 0.22
N ASP A 76 -16.64 11.23 -0.14
CA ASP A 76 -16.44 11.62 -1.53
C ASP A 76 -15.21 10.93 -2.13
N LEU A 77 -14.10 10.85 -1.40
CA LEU A 77 -12.93 10.09 -1.86
C LEU A 77 -13.24 8.62 -2.14
N LYS A 78 -14.17 7.99 -1.39
CA LYS A 78 -14.57 6.60 -1.65
C LYS A 78 -15.16 6.42 -3.04
N THR A 79 -15.88 7.41 -3.56
CA THR A 79 -16.47 7.31 -4.91
C THR A 79 -15.39 7.15 -5.98
N ILE A 80 -14.20 7.71 -5.76
CA ILE A 80 -13.06 7.59 -6.67
C ILE A 80 -12.54 6.16 -6.66
N TYR A 81 -12.03 5.69 -5.52
CA TYR A 81 -11.33 4.41 -5.49
C TYR A 81 -12.23 3.16 -5.45
N HIS A 82 -13.55 3.33 -5.29
CA HIS A 82 -14.54 2.26 -5.48
C HIS A 82 -15.19 2.29 -6.87
N ALA A 83 -14.82 3.21 -7.74
CA ALA A 83 -15.34 3.28 -9.09
C ALA A 83 -15.11 1.95 -9.86
N PRO A 84 -16.01 1.57 -10.77
CA PRO A 84 -15.92 0.31 -11.49
C PRO A 84 -14.75 0.24 -12.48
N SER A 85 -14.34 1.38 -13.03
CA SER A 85 -13.27 1.50 -14.03
C SER A 85 -12.39 2.72 -13.78
N GLY A 86 -11.24 2.80 -14.46
CA GLY A 86 -10.35 3.94 -14.42
C GLY A 86 -11.01 5.22 -14.92
N ASP A 87 -11.81 5.14 -16.00
CA ASP A 87 -12.51 6.30 -16.56
C ASP A 87 -13.56 6.82 -15.58
N ALA A 88 -14.39 5.93 -15.02
CA ALA A 88 -15.36 6.31 -14.00
C ALA A 88 -14.69 6.89 -12.74
N ALA A 89 -13.51 6.39 -12.39
CA ALA A 89 -12.73 6.92 -11.27
C ALA A 89 -12.20 8.32 -11.55
N LEU A 90 -11.79 8.59 -12.79
CA LEU A 90 -11.32 9.90 -13.22
C LEU A 90 -12.46 10.94 -13.20
N GLU A 91 -13.64 10.57 -13.69
CA GLU A 91 -14.85 11.41 -13.59
C GLU A 91 -15.20 11.75 -12.13
N GLN A 92 -15.12 10.75 -11.22
CA GLN A 92 -15.34 11.02 -9.81
C GLN A 92 -14.24 11.90 -9.21
N LEU A 93 -12.99 11.74 -9.64
CA LEU A 93 -11.89 12.60 -9.21
C LEU A 93 -12.14 14.06 -9.59
N GLU A 94 -12.59 14.33 -10.80
CA GLU A 94 -12.96 15.67 -11.28
C GLU A 94 -14.10 16.25 -10.43
N ARG A 95 -15.19 15.51 -10.26
CA ARG A 95 -16.35 15.95 -9.45
C ARG A 95 -15.97 16.27 -7.99
N VAL A 96 -15.15 15.42 -7.37
CA VAL A 96 -14.70 15.66 -5.99
C VAL A 96 -13.79 16.88 -5.94
N THR A 97 -12.96 17.08 -6.95
CA THR A 97 -12.10 18.26 -7.05
C THR A 97 -12.93 19.54 -7.17
N GLU A 98 -13.88 19.61 -8.11
CA GLU A 98 -14.78 20.76 -8.30
C GLU A 98 -15.56 21.11 -7.02
N LYS A 99 -16.04 20.09 -6.29
CA LYS A 99 -16.77 20.29 -5.04
C LYS A 99 -15.93 20.95 -3.97
N TRP A 100 -14.64 20.57 -3.87
CA TRP A 100 -13.81 20.91 -2.73
C TRP A 100 -12.66 21.89 -3.02
N GLU A 101 -12.39 22.26 -4.28
CA GLU A 101 -11.24 23.09 -4.65
C GLU A 101 -11.25 24.48 -4.02
N LYS A 102 -12.44 25.06 -3.78
CA LYS A 102 -12.57 26.36 -3.12
C LYS A 102 -12.09 26.32 -1.68
N ASP A 103 -12.46 25.26 -0.95
CA ASP A 103 -12.14 25.13 0.46
C ASP A 103 -10.76 24.51 0.68
N TYR A 104 -10.35 23.56 -0.19
CA TYR A 104 -9.14 22.77 -0.05
C TYR A 104 -8.36 22.61 -1.37
N PRO A 105 -7.82 23.70 -1.95
CA PRO A 105 -7.23 23.69 -3.31
C PRO A 105 -6.01 22.77 -3.47
N ASN A 106 -5.39 22.34 -2.36
CA ASN A 106 -4.21 21.48 -2.37
C ASN A 106 -4.53 20.01 -2.12
N ALA A 107 -5.74 19.69 -1.65
CA ALA A 107 -6.08 18.34 -1.21
C ALA A 107 -6.04 17.31 -2.35
N MET A 108 -6.51 17.70 -3.53
CA MET A 108 -6.63 16.77 -4.68
C MET A 108 -5.39 16.72 -5.59
N LYS A 109 -4.44 17.69 -5.44
CA LYS A 109 -3.25 17.76 -6.32
C LYS A 109 -2.44 16.46 -6.34
N SER A 110 -2.34 15.78 -5.20
CA SER A 110 -1.58 14.53 -5.11
C SER A 110 -2.25 13.35 -5.84
N TRP A 111 -3.55 13.39 -6.07
CA TRP A 111 -4.27 12.38 -6.84
C TRP A 111 -3.92 12.46 -8.32
N TYR A 112 -3.97 13.66 -8.89
CA TYR A 112 -3.57 13.90 -10.29
C TYR A 112 -2.10 13.57 -10.51
N LYS A 113 -1.22 14.06 -9.62
CA LYS A 113 0.23 13.82 -9.73
C LYS A 113 0.60 12.34 -9.72
N ASN A 114 -0.15 11.52 -9.00
CA ASN A 114 0.17 10.11 -8.80
C ASN A 114 -0.83 9.18 -9.52
N TRP A 115 -1.60 9.70 -10.47
CA TRP A 115 -2.64 8.93 -11.14
C TRP A 115 -2.10 7.69 -11.86
N ASP A 116 -0.91 7.78 -12.44
CA ASP A 116 -0.21 6.69 -13.11
C ASP A 116 0.06 5.46 -12.21
N VAL A 117 0.25 5.70 -10.92
CA VAL A 117 0.49 4.65 -9.91
C VAL A 117 -0.74 4.37 -9.01
N ILE A 118 -1.81 5.16 -9.15
CA ILE A 118 -3.10 4.93 -8.50
C ILE A 118 -4.02 4.11 -9.42
N SER A 119 -4.13 4.50 -10.68
CA SER A 119 -5.07 3.93 -11.64
C SER A 119 -4.91 2.44 -11.97
N PRO A 120 -3.73 1.80 -11.85
CA PRO A 120 -3.60 0.37 -12.10
C PRO A 120 -4.56 -0.50 -11.30
N ILE A 121 -5.01 -0.05 -10.12
CA ILE A 121 -5.97 -0.78 -9.29
C ILE A 121 -7.29 -1.06 -10.03
N PHE A 122 -7.69 -0.20 -10.98
CA PHE A 122 -8.99 -0.31 -11.63
C PHE A 122 -9.09 -1.43 -12.67
N LYS A 123 -7.98 -2.07 -13.03
CA LYS A 123 -7.99 -3.26 -13.88
C LYS A 123 -8.42 -4.54 -13.14
N PHE A 124 -8.36 -4.53 -11.80
CA PHE A 124 -8.72 -5.66 -10.96
C PHE A 124 -10.18 -5.63 -10.56
N SER A 125 -10.77 -6.82 -10.35
CA SER A 125 -12.10 -6.95 -9.77
C SER A 125 -12.17 -6.39 -8.33
N ALA A 126 -13.39 -6.25 -7.83
CA ALA A 126 -13.61 -5.79 -6.46
C ALA A 126 -12.97 -6.73 -5.41
N ASP A 127 -12.95 -8.04 -5.67
CA ASP A 127 -12.36 -9.03 -4.76
C ASP A 127 -10.82 -8.91 -4.72
N VAL A 128 -10.16 -8.80 -5.87
CA VAL A 128 -8.71 -8.58 -5.95
C VAL A 128 -8.33 -7.22 -5.34
N ARG A 129 -9.07 -6.15 -5.68
CA ARG A 129 -8.85 -4.82 -5.08
C ARG A 129 -8.94 -4.88 -3.56
N LYS A 130 -9.90 -5.62 -3.01
CA LYS A 130 -10.03 -5.78 -1.56
C LYS A 130 -8.80 -6.41 -0.94
N VAL A 131 -8.18 -7.39 -1.58
CA VAL A 131 -6.92 -7.98 -1.11
C VAL A 131 -5.79 -6.96 -1.15
N ILE A 132 -5.65 -6.22 -2.27
CA ILE A 132 -4.63 -5.16 -2.41
C ILE A 132 -4.82 -4.05 -1.38
N TYR A 133 -6.08 -3.64 -1.08
CA TYR A 133 -6.37 -2.64 -0.03
C TYR A 133 -6.21 -3.19 1.39
N THR A 134 -6.27 -4.53 1.57
CA THR A 134 -6.24 -5.13 2.89
C THR A 134 -4.82 -5.11 3.45
N THR A 135 -4.43 -3.97 4.01
CA THR A 135 -3.19 -3.81 4.77
C THR A 135 -3.33 -4.24 6.24
N ILE A 136 -4.41 -4.96 6.60
CA ILE A 136 -4.74 -5.32 8.00
C ILE A 136 -3.57 -6.02 8.69
N ALA A 137 -2.92 -6.97 8.02
CA ALA A 137 -1.77 -7.67 8.58
C ALA A 137 -0.60 -6.71 8.86
N ILE A 138 -0.26 -5.86 7.89
CA ILE A 138 0.81 -4.87 8.00
C ILE A 138 0.44 -3.79 9.04
N GLU A 139 -0.81 -3.33 9.06
CA GLU A 139 -1.27 -2.35 10.05
C GLU A 139 -1.28 -2.93 11.48
N SER A 140 -1.67 -4.20 11.64
CA SER A 140 -1.59 -4.92 12.91
C SER A 140 -0.15 -5.02 13.39
N LEU A 141 0.78 -5.38 12.51
CA LEU A 141 2.20 -5.45 12.78
C LEU A 141 2.76 -4.08 13.20
N ASN A 142 2.50 -3.05 12.41
CA ASN A 142 2.94 -1.68 12.69
C ASN A 142 2.35 -1.14 14.01
N SER A 143 1.11 -1.50 14.33
CA SER A 143 0.49 -1.14 15.61
C SER A 143 1.21 -1.82 16.79
N GLY A 144 1.57 -3.09 16.63
CA GLY A 144 2.39 -3.82 17.61
C GLY A 144 3.75 -3.17 17.83
N TYR A 145 4.45 -2.82 16.74
CA TYR A 145 5.75 -2.14 16.81
C TYR A 145 5.67 -0.76 17.47
N ARG A 146 4.63 0.03 17.17
CA ARG A 146 4.42 1.33 17.84
C ARG A 146 4.19 1.16 19.34
N ARG A 147 3.51 0.09 19.77
CA ARG A 147 3.30 -0.21 21.20
C ARG A 147 4.63 -0.55 21.87
N LEU A 148 5.48 -1.34 21.22
CA LEU A 148 6.82 -1.65 21.72
C LEU A 148 7.68 -0.39 21.86
N ASN A 149 7.69 0.48 20.86
CA ASN A 149 8.43 1.74 20.90
C ASN A 149 7.95 2.68 22.01
N LYS A 150 6.66 2.66 22.36
CA LYS A 150 6.14 3.43 23.50
C LYS A 150 6.63 2.88 24.85
N GLN A 151 6.81 1.56 24.94
CA GLN A 151 7.28 0.92 26.17
C GLN A 151 8.80 0.98 26.31
N ARG A 152 9.51 0.97 25.20
CA ARG A 152 10.99 0.99 25.17
C ARG A 152 11.46 1.77 23.95
N SER A 153 11.85 3.03 24.17
CA SER A 153 12.24 3.96 23.09
C SER A 153 13.72 3.86 22.71
N VAL A 154 14.56 3.22 23.53
CA VAL A 154 16.01 3.12 23.32
C VAL A 154 16.42 1.65 23.35
N PHE A 155 17.20 1.23 22.37
CA PHE A 155 17.79 -0.10 22.26
C PHE A 155 19.31 0.01 22.26
N PRO A 156 20.04 -0.91 22.94
CA PRO A 156 21.50 -0.84 23.05
C PRO A 156 22.22 -1.15 21.74
N SER A 157 21.56 -1.78 20.76
CA SER A 157 22.10 -2.08 19.42
C SER A 157 20.98 -2.41 18.44
N ASP A 158 21.27 -2.34 17.14
CA ASP A 158 20.37 -2.77 16.06
C ASP A 158 19.97 -4.24 16.19
N THR A 159 20.91 -5.08 16.62
CA THR A 159 20.65 -6.50 16.89
C THR A 159 19.61 -6.69 17.99
N ALA A 160 19.68 -5.89 19.06
CA ALA A 160 18.70 -5.93 20.14
C ALA A 160 17.32 -5.48 19.66
N LEU A 161 17.25 -4.43 18.84
CA LEU A 161 16.01 -3.97 18.20
C LEU A 161 15.43 -5.05 17.29
N LEU A 162 16.24 -5.64 16.40
CA LEU A 162 15.80 -6.71 15.48
C LEU A 162 15.25 -7.92 16.22
N LYS A 163 15.89 -8.37 17.33
CA LYS A 163 15.39 -9.47 18.16
C LYS A 163 14.00 -9.16 18.73
N VAL A 164 13.80 -7.96 19.24
CA VAL A 164 12.51 -7.56 19.82
C VAL A 164 11.43 -7.46 18.74
N LEU A 165 11.75 -6.89 17.57
CA LEU A 165 10.83 -6.84 16.44
C LEU A 165 10.48 -8.23 15.92
N TYR A 166 11.46 -9.14 15.86
CA TYR A 166 11.23 -10.54 15.47
C TYR A 166 10.26 -11.25 16.41
N LEU A 167 10.50 -11.17 17.72
CA LEU A 167 9.62 -11.78 18.73
C LEU A 167 8.20 -11.20 18.66
N ALA A 168 8.09 -9.87 18.51
CA ALA A 168 6.79 -9.22 18.36
C ALA A 168 6.07 -9.66 17.08
N THR A 169 6.78 -9.80 15.97
CA THR A 169 6.24 -10.33 14.72
C THR A 169 5.67 -11.72 14.93
N HIS A 170 6.43 -12.60 15.58
CA HIS A 170 6.01 -13.98 15.84
C HIS A 170 4.73 -14.02 16.69
N GLU A 171 4.65 -13.22 17.76
CA GLU A 171 3.45 -13.17 18.61
C GLU A 171 2.21 -12.59 17.88
N ILE A 172 2.41 -11.59 17.03
CA ILE A 172 1.33 -11.00 16.25
C ILE A 172 0.85 -11.98 15.16
N ALA A 173 1.78 -12.67 14.49
CA ALA A 173 1.49 -13.62 13.42
C ALA A 173 0.68 -14.84 13.90
N LYS A 174 0.79 -15.24 15.18
CA LYS A 174 -0.05 -16.30 15.78
C LYS A 174 -1.56 -15.99 15.64
N LYS A 175 -1.93 -14.72 15.52
CA LYS A 175 -3.31 -14.28 15.36
C LYS A 175 -3.80 -14.30 13.89
N TRP A 176 -2.91 -14.56 12.93
CA TRP A 176 -3.23 -14.59 11.50
C TRP A 176 -3.67 -16.01 11.09
N THR A 177 -4.75 -16.47 11.70
CA THR A 177 -5.28 -17.84 11.50
C THR A 177 -6.44 -17.90 10.53
N ILE A 178 -7.00 -16.74 10.16
CA ILE A 178 -8.18 -16.70 9.29
C ILE A 178 -7.72 -16.60 7.83
N PRO A 179 -8.08 -17.58 6.98
CA PRO A 179 -7.79 -17.52 5.55
C PRO A 179 -8.54 -16.34 4.91
N LEU A 180 -7.97 -15.76 3.86
CA LEU A 180 -8.65 -14.76 3.05
C LEU A 180 -9.90 -15.38 2.43
N ARG A 181 -11.06 -14.78 2.69
CA ARG A 181 -12.31 -15.19 2.02
C ARG A 181 -12.16 -14.96 0.52
N ASN A 182 -12.77 -15.82 -0.27
CA ASN A 182 -12.75 -15.76 -1.74
C ASN A 182 -11.35 -15.87 -2.37
N TRP A 183 -10.35 -16.43 -1.64
CA TRP A 183 -8.98 -16.54 -2.18
C TRP A 183 -8.94 -17.31 -3.50
N GLY A 184 -9.74 -18.37 -3.68
CA GLY A 184 -9.84 -19.12 -4.94
C GLY A 184 -10.30 -18.25 -6.12
N ILE A 185 -11.26 -17.33 -5.90
CA ILE A 185 -11.72 -16.40 -6.93
C ILE A 185 -10.60 -15.41 -7.29
N VAL A 186 -9.95 -14.87 -6.27
CA VAL A 186 -8.82 -13.92 -6.44
C VAL A 186 -7.68 -14.58 -7.19
N LEU A 187 -7.31 -15.81 -6.81
CA LEU A 187 -6.22 -16.55 -7.46
C LEU A 187 -6.58 -16.85 -8.93
N GLY A 188 -7.78 -17.36 -9.21
CA GLY A 188 -8.23 -17.65 -10.57
C GLY A 188 -8.24 -16.42 -11.48
N GLU A 189 -8.63 -15.24 -10.98
CA GLU A 189 -8.54 -14.00 -11.73
C GLU A 189 -7.08 -13.63 -12.02
N LEU A 190 -6.20 -13.71 -11.00
CA LEU A 190 -4.79 -13.41 -11.17
C LEU A 190 -4.10 -14.40 -12.14
N GLU A 191 -4.46 -15.67 -12.13
CA GLU A 191 -3.96 -16.67 -13.09
C GLU A 191 -4.34 -16.31 -14.53
N ILE A 192 -5.57 -15.83 -14.75
CA ILE A 192 -6.03 -15.37 -16.07
C ILE A 192 -5.30 -14.09 -16.49
N MET A 193 -5.14 -13.12 -15.58
CA MET A 193 -4.52 -11.84 -15.87
C MET A 193 -3.01 -11.95 -16.10
N TYR A 194 -2.35 -12.89 -15.44
CA TYR A 194 -0.90 -13.07 -15.43
C TYR A 194 -0.52 -14.49 -15.88
N LEU A 195 -1.05 -14.88 -17.06
CA LEU A 195 -0.70 -16.14 -17.69
C LEU A 195 0.82 -16.36 -17.69
N ASP A 196 1.25 -17.59 -17.43
CA ASP A 196 2.64 -18.02 -17.37
C ASP A 196 3.50 -17.47 -16.21
N ARG A 197 2.90 -16.74 -15.27
CA ARG A 197 3.62 -16.20 -14.11
C ARG A 197 3.31 -16.89 -12.77
N LEU A 198 2.20 -17.60 -12.68
CA LEU A 198 1.74 -18.32 -11.47
C LEU A 198 1.85 -19.84 -11.58
N SER A 199 2.58 -20.34 -12.57
CA SER A 199 2.85 -21.79 -12.75
C SER A 199 4.01 -22.28 -11.88
#